data_67eb33975fd53336c7887c74497b08ab
#
_entry.id   67eb33975fd53336c7887c74497b08ab
#
_cell.length_a   1.000
_cell.length_b   1.000
_cell.length_c   1.000
_cell.angle_alpha   90.00
_cell.angle_beta   90.00
_cell.angle_gamma   90.00
#
_symmetry.space_group_name_H-M   'P 1'
#
loop_
_entity.id
_entity.type
_entity.pdbx_description
1 polymer ?
#
loop_
_entity_poly.entity_id
_entity_poly.type
_entity_poly.pdbx_seq_one_letter_code
_entity_poly.pdbx_strand_id
1 'polypeptide(L)'
;MMKKYAMGIDIGGTNTAFGLVDEDGNVVAESKISTDKFRHFDDYKPYIETLANALKELIAGQPECELIGVGVGAPNANIHTGRIETPANLWKFEDPADPRPNSIRIFNFTEDLSRAMGGAKVMVTNDANAAAIGEMVFGNARGMKDFAMITLGTGLGSGIVCNGEMVYGHDGFAGEYGHIAVASRETGRQCGCGRKGCLEAYVSATGIKRTA
;
A
#
# COMPACT_ATOMS: atom_id res chain seq x y z
N MET A 1 -3.14 8.95 -31.88
CA MET A 1 -4.31 8.89 -30.95
C MET A 1 -3.74 8.68 -29.56
N MET A 2 -4.10 9.53 -28.59
CA MET A 2 -3.63 9.39 -27.21
C MET A 2 -4.05 8.02 -26.67
N LYS A 3 -3.10 7.30 -26.05
CA LYS A 3 -3.35 6.00 -25.43
C LYS A 3 -3.58 6.23 -23.93
N LYS A 4 -4.60 5.60 -23.38
CA LYS A 4 -4.95 5.71 -21.95
C LYS A 4 -4.11 4.77 -21.11
N TYR A 5 -3.53 5.32 -20.05
CA TYR A 5 -2.75 4.56 -19.08
C TYR A 5 -3.17 4.91 -17.66
N ALA A 6 -3.12 3.93 -16.79
CA ALA A 6 -3.16 4.14 -15.35
C ALA A 6 -1.73 4.05 -14.78
N MET A 7 -1.44 4.82 -13.75
CA MET A 7 -0.21 4.68 -12.97
C MET A 7 -0.50 3.81 -11.76
N GLY A 8 0.22 2.69 -11.62
CA GLY A 8 0.23 1.86 -10.41
C GLY A 8 1.43 2.20 -9.55
N ILE A 9 1.24 2.33 -8.24
CA ILE A 9 2.31 2.58 -7.26
C ILE A 9 2.19 1.59 -6.11
N ASP A 10 3.30 0.93 -5.77
CA ASP A 10 3.45 0.07 -4.59
C ASP A 10 4.48 0.69 -3.64
N ILE A 11 4.03 1.12 -2.46
CA ILE A 11 4.88 1.77 -1.46
C ILE A 11 5.33 0.75 -0.42
N GLY A 12 6.51 0.19 -0.61
CA GLY A 12 7.16 -0.65 0.39
C GLY A 12 8.12 0.13 1.29
N GLY A 13 8.52 -0.47 2.40
CA GLY A 13 9.42 0.15 3.38
C GLY A 13 10.82 0.46 2.86
N THR A 14 11.31 -0.26 1.85
CA THR A 14 12.64 -0.06 1.26
C THR A 14 12.57 0.72 -0.05
N ASN A 15 11.65 0.34 -0.92
CA ASN A 15 11.47 0.95 -2.23
C ASN A 15 10.00 1.22 -2.47
N THR A 16 9.74 2.25 -3.29
CA THR A 16 8.46 2.50 -3.93
C THR A 16 8.61 2.16 -5.40
N ALA A 17 7.91 1.12 -5.86
CA ALA A 17 7.84 0.73 -7.26
C ALA A 17 6.63 1.39 -7.93
N PHE A 18 6.75 1.74 -9.20
CA PHE A 18 5.63 2.31 -9.96
C PHE A 18 5.76 1.99 -11.44
N GLY A 19 4.62 1.93 -12.12
CA GLY A 19 4.56 1.63 -13.54
C GLY A 19 3.30 2.15 -14.21
N LEU A 20 3.43 2.40 -15.51
CA LEU A 20 2.30 2.70 -16.40
C LEU A 20 1.71 1.40 -16.92
N VAL A 21 0.39 1.29 -16.80
CA VAL A 21 -0.37 0.10 -17.19
C VAL A 21 -1.39 0.50 -18.24
N ASP A 22 -1.48 -0.26 -19.32
CA ASP A 22 -2.48 -0.07 -20.38
C ASP A 22 -3.84 -0.68 -20.01
N GLU A 23 -4.83 -0.55 -20.91
CA GLU A 23 -6.19 -1.06 -20.71
C GLU A 23 -6.26 -2.60 -20.61
N ASP A 24 -5.27 -3.30 -21.14
CA ASP A 24 -5.17 -4.76 -21.11
C ASP A 24 -4.42 -5.29 -19.87
N GLY A 25 -3.90 -4.39 -19.03
CA GLY A 25 -3.14 -4.73 -17.82
C GLY A 25 -1.64 -4.94 -18.06
N ASN A 26 -1.12 -4.60 -19.25
CA ASN A 26 0.31 -4.72 -19.52
C ASN A 26 1.06 -3.53 -18.91
N VAL A 27 2.16 -3.81 -18.23
CA VAL A 27 3.09 -2.78 -17.76
C VAL A 27 3.94 -2.32 -18.94
N VAL A 28 3.75 -1.08 -19.38
CA VAL A 28 4.44 -0.52 -20.55
C VAL A 28 5.72 0.23 -20.20
N ALA A 29 5.81 0.72 -18.98
CA ALA A 29 7.00 1.34 -18.41
C ALA A 29 6.97 1.21 -16.90
N GLU A 30 8.12 1.00 -16.28
CA GLU A 30 8.23 0.87 -14.82
C GLU A 30 9.52 1.52 -14.30
N SER A 31 9.52 1.93 -13.05
CA SER A 31 10.68 2.44 -12.34
C SER A 31 10.47 2.32 -10.82
N LYS A 32 11.45 2.75 -10.05
CA LYS A 32 11.36 2.78 -8.59
C LYS A 32 12.22 3.89 -8.00
N ILE A 33 11.82 4.33 -6.82
CA ILE A 33 12.64 5.19 -5.94
C ILE A 33 12.88 4.47 -4.60
N SER A 34 13.90 4.91 -3.85
CA SER A 34 14.12 4.41 -2.50
C SER A 34 13.15 5.09 -1.53
N THR A 35 12.31 4.32 -0.84
CA THR A 35 11.50 4.81 0.30
C THR A 35 12.39 5.01 1.53
N ASP A 36 13.36 4.12 1.73
CA ASP A 36 14.23 4.10 2.91
C ASP A 36 15.05 5.39 3.08
N LYS A 37 15.43 6.04 1.98
CA LYS A 37 16.15 7.33 2.02
C LYS A 37 15.37 8.44 2.74
N PHE A 38 14.05 8.33 2.80
CA PHE A 38 13.16 9.34 3.39
C PHE A 38 12.66 8.94 4.78
N ARG A 39 13.13 7.82 5.34
CA ARG A 39 12.66 7.28 6.62
C ARG A 39 12.93 8.19 7.83
N HIS A 40 13.96 9.02 7.76
CA HIS A 40 14.45 9.85 8.86
C HIS A 40 14.34 11.35 8.60
N PHE A 41 13.50 11.76 7.66
CA PHE A 41 13.23 13.17 7.42
C PHE A 41 12.13 13.68 8.37
N ASP A 42 12.24 14.92 8.82
CA ASP A 42 11.27 15.58 9.69
C ASP A 42 9.93 15.85 8.98
N ASP A 43 9.90 15.76 7.65
CA ASP A 43 8.71 15.93 6.80
C ASP A 43 8.73 14.90 5.66
N TYR A 44 7.59 14.41 5.24
CA TYR A 44 7.49 13.50 4.10
C TYR A 44 7.34 14.21 2.74
N LYS A 45 7.25 15.55 2.72
CA LYS A 45 7.16 16.32 1.48
C LYS A 45 8.27 16.05 0.48
N PRO A 46 9.56 15.94 0.88
CA PRO A 46 10.63 15.58 -0.04
C PRO A 46 10.40 14.22 -0.73
N TYR A 47 9.76 13.28 -0.03
CA TYR A 47 9.37 12.01 -0.64
C TYR A 47 8.28 12.20 -1.71
N ILE A 48 7.22 12.96 -1.41
CA ILE A 48 6.15 13.25 -2.37
C ILE A 48 6.68 13.97 -3.62
N GLU A 49 7.56 14.96 -3.44
CA GLU A 49 8.18 15.69 -4.54
C GLU A 49 9.05 14.78 -5.41
N THR A 50 9.87 13.95 -4.78
CA THR A 50 10.73 12.98 -5.50
C THR A 50 9.88 11.97 -6.25
N LEU A 51 8.85 11.42 -5.61
CA LEU A 51 7.93 10.48 -6.26
C LEU A 51 7.24 11.15 -7.44
N ALA A 52 6.62 12.32 -7.25
CA ALA A 52 5.91 13.03 -8.31
C ALA A 52 6.80 13.35 -9.50
N ASN A 53 8.06 13.75 -9.28
CA ASN A 53 9.02 14.02 -10.35
C ASN A 53 9.35 12.73 -11.12
N ALA A 54 9.60 11.62 -10.43
CA ALA A 54 9.88 10.33 -11.07
C ALA A 54 8.68 9.80 -11.88
N LEU A 55 7.45 10.01 -11.38
CA LEU A 55 6.22 9.67 -12.12
C LEU A 55 6.08 10.52 -13.39
N LYS A 56 6.33 11.83 -13.30
CA LYS A 56 6.29 12.74 -14.46
C LYS A 56 7.34 12.37 -15.50
N GLU A 57 8.55 12.01 -15.08
CA GLU A 57 9.61 11.54 -15.98
C GLU A 57 9.19 10.26 -16.71
N LEU A 58 8.57 9.31 -16.01
CA LEU A 58 8.09 8.08 -16.62
C LEU A 58 7.00 8.34 -17.65
N ILE A 59 6.05 9.25 -17.35
CA ILE A 59 4.99 9.69 -18.29
C ILE A 59 5.60 10.40 -19.51
N ALA A 60 6.55 11.31 -19.28
CA ALA A 60 7.21 12.06 -20.37
C ALA A 60 7.98 11.15 -21.34
N GLY A 61 8.46 10.01 -20.86
CA GLY A 61 9.10 8.97 -21.68
C GLY A 61 8.13 8.21 -22.60
N GLN A 62 6.81 8.40 -22.45
CA GLN A 62 5.79 7.72 -23.24
C GLN A 62 5.04 8.74 -24.12
N PRO A 63 5.44 8.91 -25.39
CA PRO A 63 4.71 9.79 -26.32
C PRO A 63 3.27 9.26 -26.47
N GLU A 64 2.32 10.17 -26.57
CA GLU A 64 0.88 9.87 -26.67
C GLU A 64 0.23 9.30 -25.41
N CYS A 65 0.86 9.43 -24.22
CA CYS A 65 0.29 9.00 -22.93
C CYS A 65 -0.79 9.98 -22.45
N GLU A 66 -1.99 9.46 -22.24
CA GLU A 66 -3.06 10.10 -21.47
C GLU A 66 -3.18 9.39 -20.12
N LEU A 67 -2.73 10.03 -19.05
CA LEU A 67 -2.86 9.47 -17.69
C LEU A 67 -4.30 9.60 -17.20
N ILE A 68 -5.01 8.49 -17.02
CA ILE A 68 -6.41 8.47 -16.55
C ILE A 68 -6.53 8.48 -15.02
N GLY A 69 -5.48 8.10 -14.30
CA GLY A 69 -5.45 8.08 -12.85
C GLY A 69 -4.25 7.38 -12.27
N VAL A 70 -4.10 7.50 -10.96
CA VAL A 70 -3.02 6.92 -10.16
C VAL A 70 -3.62 6.06 -9.06
N GLY A 71 -3.31 4.77 -9.04
CA GLY A 71 -3.66 3.82 -7.99
C GLY A 71 -2.46 3.53 -7.10
N VAL A 72 -2.64 3.57 -5.80
CA VAL A 72 -1.55 3.40 -4.82
C VAL A 72 -1.90 2.30 -3.83
N GLY A 73 -1.05 1.29 -3.73
CA GLY A 73 -1.01 0.31 -2.64
C GLY A 73 0.03 0.73 -1.61
N ALA A 74 -0.37 0.84 -0.34
CA ALA A 74 0.55 1.19 0.73
C ALA A 74 0.11 0.60 2.07
N PRO A 75 1.06 0.28 2.98
CA PRO A 75 0.71 -0.12 4.33
C PRO A 75 -0.13 0.94 5.04
N ASN A 76 -1.20 0.52 5.70
CA ASN A 76 -2.13 1.38 6.45
C ASN A 76 -2.77 2.51 5.61
N ALA A 77 -2.84 2.35 4.29
CA ALA A 77 -3.58 3.26 3.43
C ALA A 77 -5.09 3.01 3.53
N ASN A 78 -5.83 4.09 3.67
CA ASN A 78 -7.28 4.08 3.89
C ASN A 78 -8.01 4.64 2.66
N ILE A 79 -8.78 3.82 2.00
CA ILE A 79 -9.51 4.16 0.77
C ILE A 79 -10.57 5.25 0.99
N HIS A 80 -11.21 5.28 2.17
CA HIS A 80 -12.29 6.23 2.46
C HIS A 80 -11.78 7.63 2.74
N THR A 81 -10.59 7.74 3.36
CA THR A 81 -10.00 9.04 3.75
C THR A 81 -8.93 9.54 2.78
N GLY A 82 -8.41 8.68 1.91
CA GLY A 82 -7.28 9.02 1.04
C GLY A 82 -5.95 9.19 1.78
N ARG A 83 -5.85 8.67 3.02
CA ARG A 83 -4.72 8.88 3.93
C ARG A 83 -3.91 7.61 4.11
N ILE A 84 -2.66 7.79 4.51
CA ILE A 84 -1.82 6.73 5.08
C ILE A 84 -1.70 7.03 6.57
N GLU A 85 -2.15 6.08 7.42
CA GLU A 85 -2.33 6.29 8.84
C GLU A 85 -1.35 5.44 9.65
N THR A 86 -0.43 6.09 10.34
CA THR A 86 0.56 5.46 11.24
C THR A 86 1.26 4.22 10.63
N PRO A 87 1.87 4.35 9.44
CA PRO A 87 2.48 3.21 8.77
C PRO A 87 3.70 2.71 9.55
N ALA A 88 3.68 1.44 9.97
CA ALA A 88 4.71 0.86 10.84
C ALA A 88 6.11 0.82 10.19
N ASN A 89 6.17 0.69 8.87
CA ASN A 89 7.41 0.41 8.13
C ASN A 89 7.81 1.52 7.14
N LEU A 90 7.09 2.64 7.12
CA LEU A 90 7.40 3.77 6.25
C LEU A 90 8.15 4.86 7.04
N TRP A 91 7.72 6.10 6.94
CA TRP A 91 8.40 7.24 7.53
C TRP A 91 8.31 7.23 9.06
N LYS A 92 9.45 7.34 9.73
CA LYS A 92 9.56 7.47 11.18
C LYS A 92 9.92 8.92 11.50
N PHE A 93 8.92 9.75 11.59
CA PHE A 93 9.12 11.10 12.12
C PHE A 93 8.96 11.04 13.64
N GLU A 94 10.01 11.29 14.35
CA GLU A 94 9.94 11.62 15.76
C GLU A 94 9.70 13.12 15.84
N ASP A 95 8.51 13.52 16.28
CA ASP A 95 8.27 14.91 16.64
C ASP A 95 8.73 15.09 18.09
N PRO A 96 9.81 15.85 18.34
CA PRO A 96 10.30 16.09 19.69
C PRO A 96 9.27 16.84 20.57
N ALA A 97 8.30 17.53 19.95
CA ALA A 97 7.24 18.22 20.64
C ALA A 97 6.05 17.29 20.98
N ASP A 98 5.98 16.10 20.40
CA ASP A 98 4.94 15.10 20.70
C ASP A 98 5.50 14.01 21.61
N PRO A 99 5.25 14.06 22.95
CA PRO A 99 5.78 13.10 23.90
C PRO A 99 5.18 11.69 23.77
N ARG A 100 4.24 11.48 22.84
CA ARG A 100 3.61 10.19 22.60
C ARG A 100 4.54 9.33 21.74
N PRO A 101 5.10 8.23 22.25
CA PRO A 101 6.05 7.39 21.51
C PRO A 101 5.44 6.71 20.27
N ASN A 102 4.13 6.80 20.08
CA ASN A 102 3.38 6.30 18.94
C ASN A 102 2.35 7.35 18.50
N SER A 103 2.77 8.60 18.32
CA SER A 103 1.88 9.63 17.79
C SER A 103 1.22 9.13 16.52
N ILE A 104 -0.09 9.23 16.45
CA ILE A 104 -0.86 8.91 15.25
C ILE A 104 -0.39 9.87 14.16
N ARG A 105 0.28 9.34 13.15
CA ARG A 105 0.78 10.12 12.04
C ARG A 105 -0.13 9.89 10.85
N ILE A 106 -0.71 10.96 10.39
CA ILE A 106 -1.66 10.96 9.28
C ILE A 106 -1.04 11.73 8.13
N PHE A 107 -0.86 11.06 7.01
CA PHE A 107 -0.40 11.65 5.77
C PHE A 107 -1.58 11.80 4.81
N ASN A 108 -1.90 13.01 4.37
CA ASN A 108 -2.94 13.30 3.38
C ASN A 108 -2.47 12.92 1.97
N PHE A 109 -2.09 11.66 1.80
CA PHE A 109 -1.30 11.18 0.66
C PHE A 109 -1.98 11.44 -0.68
N THR A 110 -3.27 11.13 -0.78
CA THR A 110 -4.04 11.34 -2.02
C THR A 110 -4.02 12.81 -2.45
N GLU A 111 -4.26 13.72 -1.51
CA GLU A 111 -4.30 15.15 -1.79
C GLU A 111 -2.93 15.70 -2.16
N ASP A 112 -1.89 15.32 -1.39
CA ASP A 112 -0.54 15.83 -1.60
C ASP A 112 0.07 15.33 -2.91
N LEU A 113 -0.12 14.05 -3.24
CA LEU A 113 0.34 13.51 -4.52
C LEU A 113 -0.46 14.07 -5.70
N SER A 114 -1.79 14.19 -5.57
CA SER A 114 -2.64 14.81 -6.58
C SER A 114 -2.18 16.24 -6.89
N ARG A 115 -1.93 17.05 -5.85
CA ARG A 115 -1.41 18.42 -5.99
C ARG A 115 -0.04 18.43 -6.69
N ALA A 116 0.87 17.56 -6.28
CA ALA A 116 2.21 17.45 -6.89
C ALA A 116 2.17 16.98 -8.35
N MET A 117 1.14 16.20 -8.73
CA MET A 117 0.90 15.70 -10.09
C MET A 117 0.00 16.62 -10.93
N GLY A 118 -0.24 17.86 -10.49
CA GLY A 118 -1.03 18.85 -11.26
C GLY A 118 -2.53 18.57 -11.29
N GLY A 119 -3.07 17.94 -10.25
CA GLY A 119 -4.50 17.64 -10.09
C GLY A 119 -4.90 16.27 -10.64
N ALA A 120 -3.95 15.36 -10.87
CA ALA A 120 -4.26 13.99 -11.30
C ALA A 120 -5.16 13.29 -10.26
N LYS A 121 -6.08 12.44 -10.74
CA LYS A 121 -6.92 11.61 -9.86
C LYS A 121 -6.04 10.56 -9.19
N VAL A 122 -5.92 10.61 -7.87
CA VAL A 122 -5.17 9.64 -7.06
C VAL A 122 -6.12 8.89 -6.14
N MET A 123 -5.92 7.58 -6.01
CA MET A 123 -6.63 6.72 -5.05
C MET A 123 -5.62 5.87 -4.31
N VAL A 124 -5.80 5.72 -3.00
CA VAL A 124 -4.95 4.84 -2.17
C VAL A 124 -5.77 3.72 -1.57
N THR A 125 -5.14 2.58 -1.36
CA THR A 125 -5.69 1.46 -0.59
C THR A 125 -4.55 0.69 0.08
N ASN A 126 -4.89 -0.21 1.00
CA ASN A 126 -3.91 -1.13 1.55
C ASN A 126 -3.26 -1.97 0.44
N ASP A 127 -1.98 -2.31 0.59
CA ASP A 127 -1.19 -3.08 -0.38
C ASP A 127 -1.78 -4.46 -0.70
N ALA A 128 -2.28 -5.17 0.31
CA ALA A 128 -2.95 -6.47 0.10
C ALA A 128 -4.30 -6.32 -0.62
N ASN A 129 -5.04 -5.24 -0.35
CA ASN A 129 -6.26 -4.93 -1.09
C ASN A 129 -5.95 -4.59 -2.56
N ALA A 130 -4.90 -3.81 -2.82
CA ALA A 130 -4.45 -3.52 -4.17
C ALA A 130 -4.08 -4.80 -4.93
N ALA A 131 -3.37 -5.73 -4.28
CA ALA A 131 -3.02 -7.02 -4.84
C ALA A 131 -4.28 -7.88 -5.14
N ALA A 132 -5.26 -7.90 -4.23
CA ALA A 132 -6.52 -8.63 -4.46
C ALA A 132 -7.32 -8.05 -5.64
N ILE A 133 -7.35 -6.72 -5.80
CA ILE A 133 -7.95 -6.06 -6.97
C ILE A 133 -7.21 -6.47 -8.26
N GLY A 134 -5.89 -6.49 -8.22
CA GLY A 134 -5.07 -6.92 -9.36
C GLY A 134 -5.39 -8.35 -9.79
N GLU A 135 -5.50 -9.29 -8.85
CA GLU A 135 -5.90 -10.67 -9.11
C GLU A 135 -7.34 -10.78 -9.65
N MET A 136 -8.26 -9.96 -9.15
CA MET A 136 -9.64 -9.94 -9.60
C MET A 136 -9.78 -9.46 -11.04
N VAL A 137 -9.01 -8.44 -11.43
CA VAL A 137 -9.15 -7.79 -12.75
C VAL A 137 -8.29 -8.49 -13.81
N PHE A 138 -7.05 -8.82 -13.48
CA PHE A 138 -6.05 -9.31 -14.45
C PHE A 138 -5.47 -10.68 -14.12
N GLY A 139 -5.64 -11.18 -12.88
CA GLY A 139 -4.98 -12.38 -12.38
C GLY A 139 -5.86 -13.62 -12.35
N ASN A 140 -5.51 -14.54 -11.45
CA ASN A 140 -6.15 -15.86 -11.32
C ASN A 140 -7.55 -15.81 -10.74
N ALA A 141 -7.95 -14.72 -10.08
CA ALA A 141 -9.30 -14.52 -9.55
C ALA A 141 -10.26 -13.88 -10.57
N ARG A 142 -9.84 -13.70 -11.83
CA ARG A 142 -10.66 -13.12 -12.89
C ARG A 142 -11.95 -13.92 -13.07
N GLY A 143 -13.09 -13.23 -12.93
CA GLY A 143 -14.41 -13.83 -13.00
C GLY A 143 -14.93 -14.42 -11.68
N MET A 144 -14.11 -14.52 -10.65
CA MET A 144 -14.56 -14.87 -9.30
C MET A 144 -15.25 -13.67 -8.65
N LYS A 145 -16.37 -13.94 -7.98
CA LYS A 145 -17.10 -12.90 -7.23
C LYS A 145 -16.81 -12.95 -5.74
N ASP A 146 -16.38 -14.10 -5.24
CA ASP A 146 -16.14 -14.33 -3.82
C ASP A 146 -14.81 -15.05 -3.64
N PHE A 147 -13.84 -14.37 -3.03
CA PHE A 147 -12.55 -14.94 -2.71
C PHE A 147 -11.82 -14.12 -1.63
N ALA A 148 -10.83 -14.73 -1.03
CA ALA A 148 -9.85 -14.03 -0.20
C ALA A 148 -8.45 -14.24 -0.78
N MET A 149 -7.69 -13.15 -0.91
CA MET A 149 -6.27 -13.18 -1.24
C MET A 149 -5.46 -13.05 0.03
N ILE A 150 -4.39 -13.82 0.14
CA ILE A 150 -3.45 -13.76 1.27
C ILE A 150 -2.05 -13.52 0.72
N THR A 151 -1.38 -12.50 1.25
CA THR A 151 0.01 -12.21 0.94
C THR A 151 0.91 -12.64 2.10
N LEU A 152 1.90 -13.48 1.82
CA LEU A 152 2.87 -13.99 2.81
C LEU A 152 4.25 -13.36 2.54
N GLY A 153 4.49 -12.22 3.18
CA GLY A 153 5.75 -11.49 3.14
C GLY A 153 6.38 -11.36 4.52
N THR A 154 6.97 -10.21 4.82
CA THR A 154 7.45 -9.85 6.17
C THR A 154 6.33 -9.96 7.19
N GLY A 155 5.12 -9.52 6.82
CA GLY A 155 3.87 -9.72 7.52
C GLY A 155 2.92 -10.66 6.78
N LEU A 156 1.65 -10.69 7.21
CA LEU A 156 0.55 -11.35 6.54
C LEU A 156 -0.51 -10.31 6.20
N GLY A 157 -0.64 -9.98 4.92
CA GLY A 157 -1.72 -9.16 4.41
C GLY A 157 -2.85 -10.01 3.84
N SER A 158 -4.05 -9.44 3.75
CA SER A 158 -5.18 -10.08 3.09
C SER A 158 -6.18 -9.08 2.54
N GLY A 159 -6.80 -9.44 1.43
CA GLY A 159 -7.90 -8.72 0.80
C GLY A 159 -9.08 -9.67 0.60
N ILE A 160 -10.29 -9.18 0.86
CA ILE A 160 -11.53 -9.96 0.74
C ILE A 160 -12.39 -9.35 -0.36
N VAL A 161 -12.83 -10.18 -1.29
CA VAL A 161 -13.83 -9.81 -2.30
C VAL A 161 -15.11 -10.59 -2.04
N CYS A 162 -16.25 -9.91 -2.04
CA CYS A 162 -17.56 -10.48 -1.88
C CYS A 162 -18.53 -9.87 -2.90
N ASN A 163 -19.27 -10.70 -3.61
CA ASN A 163 -20.16 -10.28 -4.70
C ASN A 163 -19.46 -9.45 -5.80
N GLY A 164 -18.17 -9.67 -6.02
CA GLY A 164 -17.37 -8.93 -7.00
C GLY A 164 -16.88 -7.56 -6.52
N GLU A 165 -17.04 -7.23 -5.24
CA GLU A 165 -16.62 -5.97 -4.65
C GLU A 165 -15.63 -6.20 -3.51
N MET A 166 -14.61 -5.33 -3.43
CA MET A 166 -13.64 -5.34 -2.33
C MET A 166 -14.32 -4.96 -1.03
N VAL A 167 -14.14 -5.77 0.01
CA VAL A 167 -14.67 -5.50 1.36
C VAL A 167 -13.69 -4.62 2.11
N TYR A 168 -13.98 -3.32 2.18
CA TYR A 168 -13.16 -2.36 2.92
C TYR A 168 -13.57 -2.22 4.40
N GLY A 169 -14.84 -2.52 4.72
CA GLY A 169 -15.42 -2.26 6.02
C GLY A 169 -15.70 -0.78 6.28
N HIS A 170 -16.27 -0.47 7.43
CA HIS A 170 -16.67 0.89 7.80
C HIS A 170 -15.46 1.84 7.88
N ASP A 171 -14.38 1.38 8.49
CA ASP A 171 -13.18 2.20 8.75
C ASP A 171 -12.06 1.98 7.70
N GLY A 172 -12.32 1.20 6.64
CA GLY A 172 -11.32 0.94 5.58
C GLY A 172 -10.29 -0.15 5.90
N PHE A 173 -10.44 -0.86 7.02
CA PHE A 173 -9.47 -1.85 7.51
C PHE A 173 -10.04 -3.27 7.61
N ALA A 174 -11.05 -3.62 6.83
CA ALA A 174 -11.51 -5.00 6.77
C ALA A 174 -10.45 -5.91 6.14
N GLY A 175 -10.47 -7.18 6.50
CA GLY A 175 -9.56 -8.15 5.91
C GLY A 175 -8.20 -8.28 6.62
N GLU A 176 -8.00 -7.68 7.77
CA GLU A 176 -6.75 -7.76 8.55
C GLU A 176 -6.55 -9.15 9.21
N TYR A 177 -6.57 -10.24 8.40
CA TYR A 177 -6.48 -11.61 8.89
C TYR A 177 -5.15 -11.92 9.59
N GLY A 178 -4.07 -11.25 9.22
CA GLY A 178 -2.79 -11.39 9.92
C GLY A 178 -2.90 -11.11 11.41
N HIS A 179 -3.90 -10.35 11.82
CA HIS A 179 -4.07 -9.91 13.21
C HIS A 179 -5.17 -10.65 13.99
N ILE A 180 -5.77 -11.70 13.42
CA ILE A 180 -6.65 -12.59 14.21
C ILE A 180 -5.85 -13.33 15.28
N ALA A 181 -6.45 -13.51 16.47
CA ALA A 181 -5.81 -14.20 17.58
C ALA A 181 -5.90 -15.71 17.36
N VAL A 182 -4.76 -16.37 17.20
CA VAL A 182 -4.63 -17.84 17.09
C VAL A 182 -3.92 -18.47 18.28
N ALA A 183 -3.40 -17.64 19.19
CA ALA A 183 -2.76 -18.09 20.41
C ALA A 183 -3.07 -17.11 21.56
N SER A 184 -2.76 -17.52 22.80
CA SER A 184 -2.98 -16.70 24.00
C SER A 184 -2.34 -15.33 23.89
N ARG A 185 -3.04 -14.31 24.35
CA ARG A 185 -2.50 -12.95 24.48
C ARG A 185 -1.40 -12.81 25.53
N GLU A 186 -1.31 -13.76 26.46
CA GLU A 186 -0.31 -13.75 27.53
C GLU A 186 0.99 -14.43 27.08
N THR A 187 0.89 -15.62 26.48
CA THR A 187 2.02 -16.50 26.14
C THR A 187 2.32 -16.58 24.66
N GLY A 188 1.45 -16.06 23.81
CA GLY A 188 1.63 -16.06 22.36
C GLY A 188 2.82 -15.22 21.89
N ARG A 189 3.27 -15.47 20.67
CA ARG A 189 4.38 -14.71 20.05
C ARG A 189 4.02 -13.24 19.89
N GLN A 190 5.01 -12.37 20.15
CA GLN A 190 4.88 -10.94 19.90
C GLN A 190 4.67 -10.67 18.42
N CYS A 191 3.64 -9.89 18.09
CA CYS A 191 3.35 -9.37 16.75
C CYS A 191 3.85 -7.92 16.60
N GLY A 192 4.16 -7.53 15.38
CA GLY A 192 4.56 -6.16 15.04
C GLY A 192 3.50 -5.09 15.37
N CYS A 193 2.23 -5.47 15.43
CA CYS A 193 1.12 -4.58 15.83
C CYS A 193 1.05 -4.28 17.35
N GLY A 194 2.00 -4.75 18.15
CA GLY A 194 2.04 -4.56 19.60
C GLY A 194 1.25 -5.60 20.41
N ARG A 195 0.43 -6.44 19.77
CA ARG A 195 -0.30 -7.54 20.41
C ARG A 195 0.50 -8.84 20.40
N LYS A 196 0.06 -9.83 21.16
CA LYS A 196 0.58 -11.20 21.11
C LYS A 196 -0.47 -12.14 20.52
N GLY A 197 0.00 -13.26 19.95
CA GLY A 197 -0.85 -14.35 19.50
C GLY A 197 -1.51 -14.13 18.13
N CYS A 198 -1.11 -13.11 17.37
CA CYS A 198 -1.62 -12.87 16.01
C CYS A 198 -1.14 -13.94 15.03
N LEU A 199 -1.97 -14.32 14.06
CA LEU A 199 -1.67 -15.29 13.01
C LEU A 199 -0.37 -14.95 12.26
N GLU A 200 -0.15 -13.68 11.94
CA GLU A 200 1.06 -13.17 11.29
C GLU A 200 2.35 -13.62 11.98
N ALA A 201 2.36 -13.62 13.33
CA ALA A 201 3.55 -13.99 14.10
C ALA A 201 3.94 -15.46 13.95
N TYR A 202 3.10 -16.30 13.32
CA TYR A 202 3.31 -17.72 13.11
C TYR A 202 3.49 -18.10 11.64
N VAL A 203 2.72 -17.50 10.72
CA VAL A 203 2.64 -17.96 9.33
C VAL A 203 3.17 -16.96 8.30
N SER A 204 3.55 -15.75 8.68
CA SER A 204 4.31 -14.87 7.78
C SER A 204 5.71 -15.47 7.52
N ALA A 205 6.43 -14.98 6.51
CA ALA A 205 7.80 -15.43 6.25
C ALA A 205 8.70 -15.27 7.50
N THR A 206 8.52 -14.20 8.27
CA THR A 206 9.21 -13.99 9.55
C THR A 206 8.72 -14.97 10.61
N GLY A 207 7.41 -15.25 10.66
CA GLY A 207 6.82 -16.20 11.61
C GLY A 207 7.30 -17.64 11.38
N ILE A 208 7.35 -18.07 10.12
CA ILE A 208 7.85 -19.40 9.73
C ILE A 208 9.32 -19.56 10.12
N LYS A 209 10.18 -18.56 9.82
CA LYS A 209 11.59 -18.60 10.23
C LYS A 209 11.81 -18.76 11.75
N ARG A 210 10.86 -18.30 12.56
CA ARG A 210 10.93 -18.48 14.02
C ARG A 210 10.44 -19.85 14.49
N THR A 211 9.76 -20.59 13.62
CA THR A 211 9.22 -21.91 13.89
C THR A 211 10.20 -23.02 13.50
N ALA A 212 10.98 -22.82 12.43
CA ALA A 212 12.02 -23.73 11.95
C ALA A 212 13.29 -23.62 12.79
#